data_b85d2aa09326db7adaa41b973c49378e
#
_entry.id   b85d2aa09326db7adaa41b973c49378e
#
_cell.length_a   1.000
_cell.length_b   1.000
_cell.length_c   1.000
_cell.angle_alpha   90.00
_cell.angle_beta   90.00
_cell.angle_gamma   90.00
#
_symmetry.space_group_name_H-M   'P 1'
#
loop_
_entity.id
_entity.type
_entity.pdbx_description
1 polymer ?
#
loop_
_entity_poly.entity_id
_entity_poly.type
_entity_poly.pdbx_seq_one_letter_code
_entity_poly.pdbx_strand_id
1 'polypeptide(L)'
;MRRGMLSIGLALLFVIGAYAPLFHQPQSASNIIVDSKIGDFSASQIPTSTVFSPSQEYWSEQEIAEPMVLTRDLRALHAWQIAHGLLPEQAPGNLQDVSISTGIVEHRRVTMPGFLVPKLAGVEGVFAVFEDRTGPEPVGALPGEPNSVKSGQIHGAVDAWDRGYNGSGVRVAVADSGIDFAHPDLNGTQAVLDDPNSPYDGWGIMHDPISLVRWQRDGLAYPAAGNSWWVDTTSVDVDTNNDSILDNQGWDINGAPLSVSGVYHFGEHSDSRLIQRAGGNVHILVIDTQVAGVYDTILIDIDRDGDFGDESSVNQSNPTYGRDTNGDGLWDQSAGLLWWISDGINGVPYGDIYAARNGYQNRVAGAGDLILLMLNDASEAGGNHGTLCASAVAAQGVISNGAVLGMAPGAELIAVSNLYAGGSWLDSFRFISEGYDGNASTSHDQGQIGSFSFGNSAAHDDGADYWSLYLDWLTRVHSPETTYFVAVGNGGHGYGTTASPGGAHGVISVGAFSSKGSTWGESASWSNRGPNSVSRLDPDIVAVGWSATGDRTLNEVTNANNARTTWSGTSLSTPIAAGLAAVMYQAWNNATGAWPDSQT
;
A
#
# COMPACT_ATOMS: atom_id res chain seq x y z
N MET A 1 30.16 9.77 15.40
CA MET A 1 28.71 9.93 15.36
C MET A 1 28.26 11.31 14.83
N ARG A 2 28.49 12.45 15.54
CA ARG A 2 28.05 13.78 15.03
C ARG A 2 28.55 14.17 13.62
N ARG A 3 29.74 13.70 13.17
CA ARG A 3 30.24 13.99 11.82
C ARG A 3 29.60 13.16 10.70
N GLY A 4 29.01 12.00 11.03
CA GLY A 4 28.33 11.14 10.06
C GLY A 4 26.93 11.62 9.70
N MET A 5 26.21 12.14 10.68
CA MET A 5 24.88 12.74 10.46
C MET A 5 24.94 14.01 9.60
N LEU A 6 26.02 14.83 9.81
CA LEU A 6 26.18 16.07 9.04
C LEU A 6 26.38 15.80 7.54
N SER A 7 26.97 14.66 7.15
CA SER A 7 27.21 14.34 5.74
C SER A 7 25.95 13.80 5.03
N ILE A 8 25.04 13.12 5.74
CA ILE A 8 23.76 12.66 5.17
C ILE A 8 22.78 13.84 5.03
N GLY A 9 22.69 14.67 6.06
CA GLY A 9 21.92 15.92 6.00
C GLY A 9 22.47 16.92 4.97
N LEU A 10 23.82 16.96 4.77
CA LEU A 10 24.42 17.82 3.76
C LEU A 10 24.16 17.34 2.33
N ALA A 11 24.06 16.02 2.09
CA ALA A 11 23.73 15.50 0.76
C ALA A 11 22.30 15.87 0.35
N LEU A 12 21.34 15.83 1.28
CA LEU A 12 19.99 16.33 1.02
C LEU A 12 19.93 17.86 0.88
N LEU A 13 20.70 18.60 1.70
CA LEU A 13 20.79 20.05 1.64
C LEU A 13 21.51 20.55 0.38
N PHE A 14 22.47 19.81 -0.18
CA PHE A 14 23.11 20.18 -1.44
C PHE A 14 22.18 20.05 -2.65
N VAL A 15 21.24 19.12 -2.63
CA VAL A 15 20.22 19.01 -3.69
C VAL A 15 19.22 20.18 -3.62
N ILE A 16 18.92 20.67 -2.42
CA ILE A 16 18.05 21.85 -2.19
C ILE A 16 18.79 23.17 -2.47
N GLY A 17 20.09 23.24 -2.15
CA GLY A 17 20.90 24.47 -2.28
C GLY A 17 21.41 24.82 -3.68
N ALA A 18 21.45 23.84 -4.60
CA ALA A 18 22.00 24.04 -5.95
C ALA A 18 21.01 24.68 -6.96
N TYR A 19 19.76 24.86 -6.59
CA TYR A 19 18.70 25.40 -7.46
C TYR A 19 17.94 26.58 -6.89
N ALA A 20 18.62 27.53 -6.23
CA ALA A 20 18.04 28.84 -6.00
C ALA A 20 18.37 29.77 -7.18
N PRO A 21 17.47 29.98 -8.17
CA PRO A 21 17.68 31.02 -9.15
C PRO A 21 17.49 32.39 -8.50
N LEU A 22 18.36 33.29 -8.81
CA LEU A 22 18.28 34.72 -8.51
C LEU A 22 16.94 35.28 -8.96
N PHE A 23 15.98 35.44 -8.07
CA PHE A 23 14.80 36.26 -8.33
C PHE A 23 14.75 37.48 -7.41
N HIS A 24 14.53 38.62 -8.04
CA HIS A 24 14.26 39.91 -7.42
C HIS A 24 13.12 39.80 -6.41
N GLN A 25 13.35 40.31 -5.20
CA GLN A 25 12.33 40.38 -4.15
C GLN A 25 11.22 41.37 -4.56
N PRO A 26 9.95 41.01 -4.50
CA PRO A 26 8.91 41.98 -4.33
C PRO A 26 8.83 42.38 -2.86
N GLN A 27 8.72 43.70 -2.64
CA GLN A 27 8.58 44.27 -1.31
C GLN A 27 7.26 43.92 -0.66
N SER A 28 7.30 43.74 0.65
CA SER A 28 6.20 43.57 1.62
C SER A 28 5.52 42.19 1.67
N ALA A 29 6.20 41.18 2.29
CA ALA A 29 5.52 40.12 2.98
C ALA A 29 5.28 40.61 4.42
N SER A 30 4.01 40.78 4.79
CA SER A 30 3.60 40.89 6.17
C SER A 30 4.00 39.61 6.90
N ASN A 31 4.67 39.77 8.05
CA ASN A 31 5.17 38.73 8.92
C ASN A 31 4.10 37.64 9.17
N ILE A 32 4.25 36.50 8.51
CA ILE A 32 3.65 35.27 8.98
C ILE A 32 4.60 34.76 10.06
N ILE A 33 4.22 34.99 11.31
CA ILE A 33 4.85 34.37 12.46
C ILE A 33 4.51 32.89 12.36
N VAL A 34 5.51 32.07 12.05
CA VAL A 34 5.42 30.62 12.25
C VAL A 34 5.46 30.42 13.76
N ASP A 35 4.28 30.37 14.37
CA ASP A 35 4.15 30.05 15.79
C ASP A 35 4.43 28.54 15.93
N SER A 36 5.50 28.20 16.61
CA SER A 36 5.97 26.83 16.88
C SER A 36 5.15 26.17 18.00
N LYS A 37 3.87 26.33 17.96
CA LYS A 37 2.91 25.52 18.71
C LYS A 37 2.26 24.57 17.72
N ILE A 38 2.29 23.28 18.05
CA ILE A 38 1.39 22.26 17.52
C ILE A 38 0.00 22.89 17.54
N GLY A 39 -0.35 23.56 16.43
CA GLY A 39 -1.62 24.27 16.33
C GLY A 39 -2.70 23.22 16.16
N ASP A 40 -3.63 23.20 17.10
CA ASP A 40 -4.92 22.60 16.88
C ASP A 40 -5.33 22.82 15.43
N PHE A 41 -5.73 21.75 14.73
CA PHE A 41 -6.35 21.82 13.41
C PHE A 41 -7.46 22.86 13.52
N SER A 42 -7.17 24.10 13.13
CA SER A 42 -8.06 25.19 13.46
C SER A 42 -9.37 25.00 12.72
N ALA A 43 -10.47 25.15 13.41
CA ALA A 43 -11.82 25.09 12.83
C ALA A 43 -12.01 26.00 11.61
N SER A 44 -11.08 26.95 11.38
CA SER A 44 -11.05 27.88 10.25
C SER A 44 -10.55 27.27 8.93
N GLN A 45 -9.91 26.09 8.96
CA GLN A 45 -9.41 25.41 7.73
C GLN A 45 -10.42 24.45 7.12
N ILE A 46 -11.50 24.13 7.82
CA ILE A 46 -12.53 23.25 7.28
C ILE A 46 -13.65 24.06 6.67
N PRO A 47 -14.13 23.65 5.49
CA PRO A 47 -15.23 24.35 4.82
C PRO A 47 -16.42 24.60 5.75
N THR A 48 -17.00 25.77 5.69
CA THR A 48 -18.22 26.12 6.44
C THR A 48 -19.47 25.46 5.85
N SER A 49 -19.34 24.88 4.64
CA SER A 49 -20.38 24.09 3.97
C SER A 49 -19.82 22.75 3.54
N THR A 50 -20.68 21.73 3.55
CA THR A 50 -20.28 20.39 3.07
C THR A 50 -19.85 20.44 1.61
N VAL A 51 -18.66 19.92 1.34
CA VAL A 51 -18.10 19.81 -0.03
C VAL A 51 -18.55 18.47 -0.63
N PHE A 52 -18.97 18.47 -1.87
CA PHE A 52 -19.33 17.27 -2.62
C PHE A 52 -18.42 17.10 -3.84
N SER A 53 -17.86 15.89 -3.98
CA SER A 53 -17.06 15.48 -5.15
C SER A 53 -17.38 14.02 -5.51
N PRO A 54 -18.02 13.72 -6.61
CA PRO A 54 -18.63 14.66 -7.58
C PRO A 54 -19.78 15.51 -7.03
N SER A 55 -20.40 16.32 -7.90
CA SER A 55 -21.47 17.25 -7.50
C SER A 55 -22.69 16.54 -6.87
N GLN A 56 -23.49 17.28 -6.12
CA GLN A 56 -24.73 16.76 -5.54
C GLN A 56 -25.70 16.22 -6.62
N GLU A 57 -25.70 16.80 -7.81
CA GLU A 57 -26.53 16.35 -8.95
C GLU A 57 -26.09 14.96 -9.41
N TYR A 58 -24.81 14.73 -9.59
CA TYR A 58 -24.26 13.41 -9.92
C TYR A 58 -24.72 12.33 -8.94
N TRP A 59 -24.61 12.62 -7.63
CA TRP A 59 -25.00 11.66 -6.62
C TRP A 59 -26.49 11.36 -6.65
N SER A 60 -27.32 12.36 -6.89
CA SER A 60 -28.77 12.19 -6.89
C SER A 60 -29.29 11.34 -8.06
N GLU A 61 -28.52 11.19 -9.11
CA GLU A 61 -28.85 10.37 -10.29
C GLU A 61 -28.53 8.88 -10.10
N GLN A 62 -27.75 8.53 -9.07
CA GLN A 62 -27.39 7.14 -8.79
C GLN A 62 -28.58 6.40 -8.17
N GLU A 63 -28.89 5.18 -8.63
CA GLU A 63 -29.87 4.32 -7.99
C GLU A 63 -29.40 3.88 -6.61
N ILE A 64 -28.14 3.39 -6.53
CA ILE A 64 -27.41 3.10 -5.29
C ILE A 64 -26.07 3.83 -5.37
N ALA A 65 -25.72 4.54 -4.32
CA ALA A 65 -24.47 5.26 -4.17
C ALA A 65 -23.71 4.75 -2.94
N GLU A 66 -22.40 4.78 -3.01
CA GLU A 66 -21.49 4.42 -1.91
C GLU A 66 -20.52 5.59 -1.63
N PRO A 67 -21.02 6.75 -1.19
CA PRO A 67 -20.13 7.86 -0.88
C PRO A 67 -19.26 7.56 0.35
N MET A 68 -18.05 8.08 0.31
CA MET A 68 -17.23 8.28 1.50
C MET A 68 -17.60 9.61 2.15
N VAL A 69 -17.85 9.58 3.44
CA VAL A 69 -18.31 10.76 4.20
C VAL A 69 -17.24 11.10 5.24
N LEU A 70 -16.71 12.31 5.18
CA LEU A 70 -15.86 12.87 6.25
C LEU A 70 -16.73 13.63 7.25
N THR A 71 -16.61 13.27 8.51
CA THR A 71 -17.40 13.88 9.58
C THR A 71 -16.57 14.11 10.84
N ARG A 72 -16.95 15.11 11.61
CA ARG A 72 -16.47 15.36 12.98
C ARG A 72 -17.46 14.82 14.03
N ASP A 73 -18.66 14.50 13.62
CA ASP A 73 -19.69 13.96 14.50
C ASP A 73 -20.25 12.66 13.92
N LEU A 74 -19.55 11.57 14.26
CA LEU A 74 -19.96 10.23 13.85
C LEU A 74 -21.33 9.84 14.43
N ARG A 75 -21.69 10.36 15.62
CA ARG A 75 -22.99 10.07 16.23
C ARG A 75 -24.12 10.72 15.46
N ALA A 76 -23.92 11.96 15.00
CA ALA A 76 -24.90 12.65 14.16
C ALA A 76 -25.08 11.92 12.82
N LEU A 77 -23.98 11.49 12.19
CA LEU A 77 -24.03 10.70 10.96
C LEU A 77 -24.76 9.38 11.18
N HIS A 78 -24.42 8.65 12.24
CA HIS A 78 -25.04 7.36 12.57
C HIS A 78 -26.55 7.51 12.89
N ALA A 79 -26.93 8.50 13.67
CA ALA A 79 -28.34 8.81 13.95
C ALA A 79 -29.12 9.13 12.66
N TRP A 80 -28.48 9.87 11.75
CA TRP A 80 -29.06 10.16 10.44
C TRP A 80 -29.25 8.90 9.58
N GLN A 81 -28.25 8.00 9.56
CA GLN A 81 -28.34 6.72 8.86
C GLN A 81 -29.49 5.85 9.38
N ILE A 82 -29.63 5.73 10.70
CA ILE A 82 -30.74 4.99 11.35
C ILE A 82 -32.08 5.61 10.94
N ALA A 83 -32.21 6.94 11.03
CA ALA A 83 -33.44 7.65 10.69
C ALA A 83 -33.88 7.46 9.21
N HIS A 84 -32.94 7.09 8.35
CA HIS A 84 -33.22 6.83 6.93
C HIS A 84 -33.23 5.33 6.57
N GLY A 85 -33.16 4.45 7.58
CA GLY A 85 -33.20 3.00 7.38
C GLY A 85 -31.95 2.41 6.71
N LEU A 86 -30.81 3.09 6.82
CA LEU A 86 -29.54 2.71 6.21
C LEU A 86 -28.69 1.80 7.12
N LEU A 87 -29.06 1.71 8.41
CA LEU A 87 -28.44 0.78 9.35
C LEU A 87 -29.52 -0.01 10.08
N PRO A 88 -29.28 -1.28 10.46
CA PRO A 88 -30.14 -1.99 11.39
C PRO A 88 -30.27 -1.22 12.72
N GLU A 89 -31.44 -1.21 13.31
CA GLU A 89 -31.69 -0.55 14.63
C GLU A 89 -30.75 -1.04 15.75
N GLN A 90 -30.09 -2.16 15.55
CA GLN A 90 -29.11 -2.75 16.45
C GLN A 90 -27.75 -2.78 15.77
N ALA A 91 -27.12 -1.63 15.60
CA ALA A 91 -25.68 -1.61 15.35
C ALA A 91 -24.93 -2.16 16.58
N PRO A 92 -23.89 -3.01 16.40
CA PRO A 92 -23.16 -3.58 17.53
C PRO A 92 -22.66 -2.50 18.47
N GLY A 93 -22.77 -2.75 19.79
CA GLY A 93 -22.58 -1.78 20.86
C GLY A 93 -21.21 -1.10 20.96
N ASN A 94 -20.25 -1.43 20.11
CA ASN A 94 -18.91 -0.85 20.11
C ASN A 94 -18.82 0.56 19.51
N LEU A 95 -19.85 1.03 18.82
CA LEU A 95 -19.92 2.43 18.38
C LEU A 95 -20.30 3.41 19.52
N GLN A 96 -20.63 2.91 20.71
CA GLN A 96 -20.98 3.76 21.86
C GLN A 96 -19.74 4.35 22.56
N ASP A 97 -18.56 3.76 22.37
CA ASP A 97 -17.33 4.14 23.08
C ASP A 97 -16.35 4.99 22.26
N VAL A 98 -16.66 5.34 21.02
CA VAL A 98 -15.87 6.35 20.32
C VAL A 98 -16.17 7.69 20.97
N SER A 99 -15.41 8.01 22.02
CA SER A 99 -15.43 9.33 22.62
C SER A 99 -15.12 10.35 21.56
N ILE A 100 -16.06 11.22 21.27
CA ILE A 100 -15.83 12.38 20.41
C ILE A 100 -14.88 13.28 21.18
N SER A 101 -13.57 13.07 20.97
CA SER A 101 -12.63 14.12 21.28
C SER A 101 -12.81 15.18 20.20
N THR A 102 -13.14 16.39 20.62
CA THR A 102 -13.24 17.54 19.74
C THR A 102 -11.96 17.69 18.94
N GLY A 103 -12.03 17.45 17.61
CA GLY A 103 -10.88 17.59 16.71
C GLY A 103 -10.56 16.36 15.86
N ILE A 104 -11.15 15.21 16.10
CA ILE A 104 -10.94 14.01 15.29
C ILE A 104 -11.81 14.09 14.02
N VAL A 105 -11.18 13.88 12.87
CA VAL A 105 -11.87 13.66 11.60
C VAL A 105 -12.06 12.18 11.41
N GLU A 106 -13.30 11.74 11.25
CA GLU A 106 -13.65 10.36 10.96
C GLU A 106 -14.16 10.25 9.52
N HIS A 107 -13.94 9.10 8.92
CA HIS A 107 -14.50 8.77 7.61
C HIS A 107 -15.39 7.54 7.69
N ARG A 108 -16.41 7.51 6.86
CA ARG A 108 -17.34 6.36 6.73
C ARG A 108 -17.77 6.18 5.30
N ARG A 109 -17.73 4.94 4.84
CA ARG A 109 -18.42 4.54 3.62
C ARG A 109 -19.89 4.28 3.96
N VAL A 110 -20.80 4.84 3.20
CA VAL A 110 -22.24 4.68 3.43
C VAL A 110 -22.92 4.22 2.15
N THR A 111 -23.53 3.04 2.17
CA THR A 111 -24.35 2.56 1.06
C THR A 111 -25.75 3.14 1.19
N MET A 112 -26.23 3.87 0.18
CA MET A 112 -27.54 4.52 0.22
C MET A 112 -28.10 4.78 -1.20
N PRO A 113 -29.43 4.99 -1.33
CA PRO A 113 -29.96 5.57 -2.56
C PRO A 113 -29.34 6.93 -2.87
N GLY A 114 -28.94 7.14 -4.13
CA GLY A 114 -28.19 8.35 -4.52
C GLY A 114 -28.91 9.66 -4.20
N PHE A 115 -30.26 9.69 -4.27
CA PHE A 115 -31.05 10.88 -3.94
C PHE A 115 -30.96 11.32 -2.46
N LEU A 116 -30.43 10.46 -1.58
CA LEU A 116 -30.18 10.81 -0.18
C LEU A 116 -28.82 11.48 0.03
N VAL A 117 -27.84 11.26 -0.87
CA VAL A 117 -26.48 11.77 -0.71
C VAL A 117 -26.44 13.30 -0.53
N PRO A 118 -27.18 14.12 -1.31
CA PRO A 118 -27.19 15.56 -1.09
C PRO A 118 -27.70 15.99 0.29
N LYS A 119 -28.50 15.15 0.96
CA LYS A 119 -29.04 15.44 2.30
C LYS A 119 -28.00 15.35 3.41
N LEU A 120 -26.86 14.70 3.14
CA LEU A 120 -25.72 14.66 4.04
C LEU A 120 -25.19 16.06 4.39
N ALA A 121 -25.42 17.06 3.51
CA ALA A 121 -25.10 18.46 3.81
C ALA A 121 -25.81 19.02 5.05
N GLY A 122 -26.94 18.43 5.46
CA GLY A 122 -27.68 18.84 6.64
C GLY A 122 -27.33 18.06 7.92
N VAL A 123 -26.39 17.12 7.85
CA VAL A 123 -25.97 16.32 9.00
C VAL A 123 -24.87 17.07 9.74
N GLU A 124 -25.07 17.27 11.03
CA GLU A 124 -24.09 17.97 11.88
C GLU A 124 -22.73 17.27 11.81
N GLY A 125 -21.67 18.06 11.66
CA GLY A 125 -20.30 17.57 11.60
C GLY A 125 -19.86 17.03 10.22
N VAL A 126 -20.76 16.73 9.30
CA VAL A 126 -20.37 16.29 7.94
C VAL A 126 -19.87 17.50 7.15
N PHE A 127 -18.65 17.41 6.63
CA PHE A 127 -18.02 18.50 5.87
C PHE A 127 -17.54 18.10 4.47
N ALA A 128 -17.38 16.81 4.17
CA ALA A 128 -17.09 16.35 2.82
C ALA A 128 -17.80 15.04 2.50
N VAL A 129 -18.25 14.92 1.25
CA VAL A 129 -18.87 13.73 0.67
C VAL A 129 -18.26 13.53 -0.71
N PHE A 130 -17.64 12.39 -0.93
CA PHE A 130 -16.91 12.13 -2.17
C PHE A 130 -16.97 10.66 -2.59
N GLU A 131 -16.58 10.40 -3.82
CA GLU A 131 -16.41 9.07 -4.35
C GLU A 131 -14.96 8.63 -4.10
N ASP A 132 -14.76 7.73 -3.15
CA ASP A 132 -13.45 7.13 -2.87
C ASP A 132 -13.21 5.99 -3.87
N ARG A 133 -13.00 6.37 -5.10
CA ARG A 133 -12.69 5.48 -6.20
C ARG A 133 -11.28 5.73 -6.73
N THR A 134 -10.84 4.78 -7.52
CA THR A 134 -9.57 4.78 -8.24
C THR A 134 -9.13 6.16 -8.67
N GLY A 135 -7.95 6.54 -8.23
CA GLY A 135 -7.25 7.68 -8.80
C GLY A 135 -6.88 7.46 -10.27
N PRO A 136 -6.29 8.45 -10.91
CA PRO A 136 -5.74 8.27 -12.24
C PRO A 136 -4.68 7.16 -12.23
N GLU A 137 -4.66 6.38 -13.29
CA GLU A 137 -3.68 5.32 -13.48
C GLU A 137 -2.24 5.86 -13.34
N PRO A 138 -1.31 5.02 -12.84
CA PRO A 138 0.11 5.38 -12.86
C PRO A 138 0.51 5.74 -14.27
N VAL A 139 1.21 6.85 -14.43
CA VAL A 139 1.73 7.21 -15.76
C VAL A 139 2.78 6.19 -16.13
N GLY A 140 2.49 5.39 -17.14
CA GLY A 140 3.31 4.26 -17.57
C GLY A 140 4.80 4.63 -17.70
N ALA A 141 5.66 3.67 -17.37
CA ALA A 141 7.10 3.81 -17.46
C ALA A 141 7.54 4.26 -18.87
N LEU A 142 8.36 5.30 -18.92
CA LEU A 142 8.94 5.76 -20.19
C LEU A 142 10.21 4.93 -20.50
N PRO A 143 10.43 4.50 -21.78
CA PRO A 143 11.63 3.75 -22.14
C PRO A 143 12.93 4.51 -21.86
N GLY A 144 13.94 3.85 -21.31
CA GLY A 144 15.21 4.47 -21.01
C GLY A 144 16.35 3.46 -20.75
N GLU A 145 17.56 3.91 -20.48
CA GLU A 145 18.73 3.05 -20.26
C GLU A 145 19.05 2.78 -18.79
N PRO A 146 19.57 1.59 -18.42
CA PRO A 146 19.74 1.15 -17.04
C PRO A 146 20.77 2.00 -16.27
N ASN A 147 20.44 2.41 -15.05
CA ASN A 147 21.36 3.19 -14.22
C ASN A 147 21.06 3.30 -12.71
N SER A 148 20.51 2.28 -12.07
CA SER A 148 20.08 2.38 -10.65
C SER A 148 21.23 2.45 -9.64
N VAL A 149 22.38 1.83 -9.90
CA VAL A 149 23.57 1.99 -9.03
C VAL A 149 23.98 3.45 -8.91
N LYS A 150 23.86 4.22 -10.00
CA LYS A 150 24.16 5.64 -9.96
C LYS A 150 23.18 6.44 -9.10
N SER A 151 21.93 6.01 -8.99
CA SER A 151 20.96 6.66 -8.11
C SER A 151 21.40 6.58 -6.65
N GLY A 152 21.84 5.40 -6.18
CA GLY A 152 22.40 5.24 -4.84
C GLY A 152 23.63 6.12 -4.58
N GLN A 153 24.54 6.24 -5.55
CA GLN A 153 25.70 7.12 -5.48
C GLN A 153 25.31 8.60 -5.45
N ILE A 154 24.42 9.01 -6.34
CA ILE A 154 23.94 10.40 -6.45
C ILE A 154 23.32 10.88 -5.13
N HIS A 155 22.53 10.01 -4.50
CA HIS A 155 21.81 10.33 -3.27
C HIS A 155 22.60 10.01 -1.99
N GLY A 156 23.82 9.47 -2.10
CA GLY A 156 24.66 9.15 -0.94
C GLY A 156 24.23 7.88 -0.19
N ALA A 157 23.34 7.06 -0.75
CA ALA A 157 22.94 5.80 -0.14
C ALA A 157 24.12 4.83 -0.01
N VAL A 158 24.99 4.75 -1.02
CA VAL A 158 26.20 3.90 -0.99
C VAL A 158 27.10 4.26 0.18
N ASP A 159 27.34 5.56 0.41
CA ASP A 159 28.16 6.02 1.55
C ASP A 159 27.51 5.67 2.91
N ALA A 160 26.18 5.58 2.96
CA ALA A 160 25.45 5.18 4.15
C ALA A 160 25.55 3.66 4.37
N TRP A 161 25.43 2.87 3.30
CA TRP A 161 25.60 1.41 3.37
C TRP A 161 26.99 1.01 3.84
N ASP A 162 28.04 1.68 3.34
CA ASP A 162 29.42 1.48 3.78
C ASP A 162 29.62 1.75 5.28
N ARG A 163 28.69 2.49 5.89
CA ARG A 163 28.66 2.77 7.34
C ARG A 163 27.70 1.86 8.11
N GLY A 164 27.05 0.91 7.45
CA GLY A 164 26.12 -0.03 8.05
C GLY A 164 24.66 0.46 8.14
N TYR A 165 24.32 1.54 7.43
CA TYR A 165 22.96 2.07 7.40
C TYR A 165 22.30 1.72 6.06
N ASN A 166 21.47 0.70 6.06
CA ASN A 166 20.77 0.18 4.88
C ASN A 166 19.24 0.13 5.01
N GLY A 167 18.70 0.77 6.05
CA GLY A 167 17.27 0.78 6.34
C GLY A 167 16.79 -0.34 7.27
N SER A 168 17.69 -1.18 7.81
CA SER A 168 17.29 -2.30 8.70
C SER A 168 16.45 -1.84 9.88
N GLY A 169 15.34 -2.57 10.14
CA GLY A 169 14.39 -2.30 11.21
C GLY A 169 13.42 -1.17 10.89
N VAL A 170 13.38 -0.66 9.66
CA VAL A 170 12.42 0.35 9.20
C VAL A 170 11.42 -0.28 8.24
N ARG A 171 10.14 -0.09 8.51
CA ARG A 171 9.06 -0.55 7.65
C ARG A 171 8.61 0.58 6.72
N VAL A 172 8.66 0.28 5.42
CA VAL A 172 8.21 1.19 4.37
C VAL A 172 6.97 0.60 3.72
N ALA A 173 5.85 1.28 3.86
CA ALA A 173 4.62 0.90 3.18
C ALA A 173 4.61 1.45 1.75
N VAL A 174 4.53 0.57 0.77
CA VAL A 174 4.35 0.93 -0.64
C VAL A 174 2.88 0.78 -0.97
N ALA A 175 2.19 1.91 -1.10
CA ALA A 175 0.77 1.94 -1.46
C ALA A 175 0.65 2.07 -2.98
N ASP A 176 0.31 0.96 -3.64
CA ASP A 176 0.37 0.86 -5.09
C ASP A 176 -0.51 -0.30 -5.62
N SER A 177 -0.18 -0.84 -6.77
CA SER A 177 -0.87 -1.94 -7.43
C SER A 177 -0.62 -3.31 -6.79
N GLY A 178 0.50 -3.50 -6.10
CA GLY A 178 0.93 -4.75 -5.46
C GLY A 178 2.45 -4.90 -5.51
N ILE A 179 2.96 -5.97 -4.89
CA ILE A 179 4.39 -6.29 -4.87
C ILE A 179 4.56 -7.78 -5.15
N ASP A 180 5.41 -8.13 -6.08
CA ASP A 180 5.82 -9.50 -6.33
C ASP A 180 6.93 -9.92 -5.35
N PHE A 181 6.53 -10.39 -4.17
CA PHE A 181 7.47 -10.87 -3.15
C PHE A 181 8.15 -12.21 -3.49
N ALA A 182 7.70 -12.92 -4.52
CA ALA A 182 8.43 -14.07 -5.03
C ALA A 182 9.58 -13.68 -5.97
N HIS A 183 9.64 -12.40 -6.39
CA HIS A 183 10.76 -11.88 -7.18
C HIS A 183 12.08 -12.01 -6.37
N PRO A 184 13.17 -12.56 -6.94
CA PRO A 184 14.40 -12.82 -6.19
C PRO A 184 14.99 -11.59 -5.47
N ASP A 185 14.81 -10.40 -6.03
CA ASP A 185 15.30 -9.15 -5.45
C ASP A 185 14.41 -8.61 -4.32
N LEU A 186 13.19 -9.15 -4.14
CA LEU A 186 12.23 -8.71 -3.13
C LEU A 186 11.84 -9.82 -2.14
N ASN A 187 12.25 -11.06 -2.40
CA ASN A 187 11.96 -12.18 -1.52
C ASN A 187 12.62 -11.98 -0.15
N GLY A 188 11.83 -12.15 0.92
CA GLY A 188 12.29 -11.93 2.29
C GLY A 188 12.27 -10.47 2.74
N THR A 189 11.81 -9.52 1.92
CA THR A 189 11.68 -8.11 2.32
C THR A 189 10.32 -7.76 2.94
N GLN A 190 9.35 -8.68 2.93
CA GLN A 190 8.05 -8.43 3.54
C GLN A 190 8.16 -8.16 5.05
N ALA A 191 7.46 -7.15 5.52
CA ALA A 191 7.29 -6.90 6.95
C ALA A 191 6.45 -8.01 7.59
N VAL A 192 6.85 -8.46 8.77
CA VAL A 192 6.18 -9.52 9.53
C VAL A 192 5.77 -8.95 10.89
N LEU A 193 4.57 -9.31 11.33
CA LEU A 193 4.08 -8.92 12.66
C LEU A 193 4.83 -9.69 13.74
N ASP A 194 5.38 -8.98 14.71
CA ASP A 194 6.02 -9.52 15.92
C ASP A 194 5.23 -9.01 17.14
N ASP A 195 4.09 -9.64 17.40
CA ASP A 195 3.25 -9.40 18.57
C ASP A 195 2.59 -10.70 19.04
N PRO A 196 3.16 -11.37 20.06
CA PRO A 196 2.62 -12.63 20.58
C PRO A 196 1.18 -12.57 21.14
N ASN A 197 0.61 -11.38 21.30
CA ASN A 197 -0.77 -11.20 21.73
C ASN A 197 -1.74 -11.06 20.54
N SER A 198 -1.23 -10.87 19.35
CA SER A 198 -2.03 -10.77 18.14
C SER A 198 -2.35 -12.15 17.56
N PRO A 199 -3.57 -12.39 17.06
CA PRO A 199 -3.87 -13.62 16.31
C PRO A 199 -3.13 -13.69 14.97
N TYR A 200 -2.48 -12.61 14.57
CA TYR A 200 -1.72 -12.50 13.31
C TYR A 200 -0.20 -12.51 13.54
N ASP A 201 0.26 -12.85 14.75
CA ASP A 201 1.69 -12.94 15.07
C ASP A 201 2.43 -13.87 14.08
N GLY A 202 3.56 -13.39 13.57
CA GLY A 202 4.37 -14.09 12.57
C GLY A 202 3.86 -14.05 11.13
N TRP A 203 2.69 -13.46 10.86
CA TRP A 203 2.17 -13.25 9.51
C TRP A 203 2.62 -11.92 8.91
N GLY A 204 2.57 -11.82 7.58
CA GLY A 204 2.91 -10.58 6.87
C GLY A 204 1.99 -9.41 7.22
N ILE A 205 2.55 -8.20 7.31
CA ILE A 205 1.77 -6.96 7.50
C ILE A 205 1.42 -6.41 6.12
N MET A 206 0.18 -6.59 5.70
CA MET A 206 -0.28 -6.22 4.34
C MET A 206 -1.71 -5.73 4.35
N HIS A 207 -2.11 -5.04 3.28
CA HIS A 207 -3.46 -4.54 3.12
C HIS A 207 -3.89 -4.59 1.64
N ASP A 208 -5.07 -5.16 1.41
CA ASP A 208 -5.74 -5.13 0.12
C ASP A 208 -7.14 -4.54 0.31
N PRO A 209 -7.31 -3.24 0.06
CA PRO A 209 -8.56 -2.54 0.34
C PRO A 209 -9.75 -3.05 -0.48
N ILE A 210 -9.52 -3.51 -1.71
CA ILE A 210 -10.64 -3.99 -2.54
C ILE A 210 -11.11 -5.37 -2.12
N SER A 211 -10.20 -6.29 -1.81
CA SER A 211 -10.55 -7.61 -1.31
C SER A 211 -11.23 -7.50 0.06
N LEU A 212 -10.72 -6.63 0.93
CA LEU A 212 -11.30 -6.36 2.24
C LEU A 212 -12.73 -5.81 2.15
N VAL A 213 -12.98 -4.83 1.26
CA VAL A 213 -14.33 -4.31 0.99
C VAL A 213 -15.27 -5.43 0.55
N ARG A 214 -14.84 -6.25 -0.41
CA ARG A 214 -15.67 -7.34 -0.95
C ARG A 214 -15.97 -8.40 0.08
N TRP A 215 -14.98 -8.75 0.89
CA TRP A 215 -15.17 -9.70 1.96
C TRP A 215 -16.13 -9.17 3.03
N GLN A 216 -15.87 -8.00 3.58
CA GLN A 216 -16.68 -7.45 4.68
C GLN A 216 -18.11 -7.09 4.24
N ARG A 217 -18.27 -6.53 3.04
CA ARG A 217 -19.59 -6.16 2.52
C ARG A 217 -20.37 -7.34 1.98
N ASP A 218 -19.76 -8.12 1.10
CA ASP A 218 -20.46 -9.11 0.26
C ASP A 218 -20.21 -10.56 0.71
N GLY A 219 -19.16 -10.82 1.50
CA GLY A 219 -18.70 -12.17 1.85
C GLY A 219 -18.04 -12.89 0.67
N LEU A 220 -17.46 -12.15 -0.26
CA LEU A 220 -16.83 -12.69 -1.46
C LEU A 220 -15.32 -12.63 -1.34
N ALA A 221 -14.68 -13.80 -1.34
CA ALA A 221 -13.23 -13.94 -1.43
C ALA A 221 -12.75 -13.94 -2.89
N TYR A 222 -13.54 -14.47 -3.78
CA TYR A 222 -13.22 -14.66 -5.20
C TYR A 222 -13.91 -13.62 -6.09
N PRO A 223 -13.29 -13.16 -7.19
CA PRO A 223 -13.84 -12.13 -8.04
C PRO A 223 -14.92 -12.67 -8.99
N ALA A 224 -16.15 -12.30 -8.76
CA ALA A 224 -17.14 -12.33 -9.85
C ALA A 224 -16.81 -11.30 -10.96
N ALA A 225 -15.86 -10.40 -10.74
CA ALA A 225 -15.47 -9.31 -11.64
C ALA A 225 -14.01 -8.86 -11.50
N GLY A 226 -13.11 -9.78 -11.21
CA GLY A 226 -11.69 -9.58 -11.51
C GLY A 226 -10.83 -8.75 -10.54
N ASN A 227 -11.28 -8.42 -9.32
CA ASN A 227 -10.50 -7.50 -8.47
C ASN A 227 -10.32 -7.95 -7.01
N SER A 228 -10.58 -9.18 -6.63
CA SER A 228 -10.18 -9.72 -5.33
C SER A 228 -9.03 -10.70 -5.53
N TRP A 229 -8.00 -10.59 -4.72
CA TRP A 229 -6.82 -11.46 -4.77
C TRP A 229 -6.85 -12.56 -3.73
N TRP A 230 -7.81 -12.50 -2.81
CA TRP A 230 -8.00 -13.56 -1.82
C TRP A 230 -8.64 -14.78 -2.46
N VAL A 231 -8.34 -15.95 -1.95
CA VAL A 231 -8.77 -17.21 -2.54
C VAL A 231 -9.81 -17.88 -1.66
N ASP A 232 -10.96 -18.17 -2.24
CA ASP A 232 -12.01 -18.99 -1.64
C ASP A 232 -11.58 -20.46 -1.66
N THR A 233 -11.40 -21.02 -0.47
CA THR A 233 -11.00 -22.40 -0.25
C THR A 233 -12.05 -23.18 0.57
N THR A 234 -13.32 -22.75 0.50
CA THR A 234 -14.45 -23.43 1.18
C THR A 234 -14.74 -24.83 0.64
N SER A 235 -14.32 -25.13 -0.59
CA SER A 235 -14.46 -26.48 -1.16
C SER A 235 -13.52 -27.46 -0.46
N VAL A 236 -14.00 -28.68 -0.22
CA VAL A 236 -13.22 -29.70 0.46
C VAL A 236 -13.20 -31.03 -0.30
N ASP A 237 -12.12 -31.77 -0.12
CA ASP A 237 -11.99 -33.15 -0.58
C ASP A 237 -11.33 -34.02 0.50
N VAL A 238 -11.37 -35.33 0.32
CA VAL A 238 -10.84 -36.33 1.25
C VAL A 238 -10.22 -37.48 0.45
N ASP A 239 -9.36 -38.28 1.10
CA ASP A 239 -8.88 -39.55 0.59
C ASP A 239 -9.42 -40.64 1.55
N THR A 240 -10.59 -41.19 1.26
CA THR A 240 -11.26 -42.18 2.18
C THR A 240 -10.70 -43.57 2.07
N ASN A 241 -10.11 -43.92 0.95
CA ASN A 241 -9.57 -45.27 0.70
C ASN A 241 -8.05 -45.38 0.96
N ASN A 242 -7.40 -44.24 1.27
CA ASN A 242 -5.96 -44.09 1.54
C ASN A 242 -5.08 -44.58 0.36
N ASP A 243 -5.49 -44.26 -0.87
CA ASP A 243 -4.67 -44.54 -2.06
C ASP A 243 -3.81 -43.36 -2.48
N SER A 244 -3.84 -42.27 -1.72
CA SER A 244 -3.17 -41.01 -1.97
C SER A 244 -3.73 -40.23 -3.18
N ILE A 245 -4.96 -40.52 -3.58
CA ILE A 245 -5.69 -39.77 -4.59
C ILE A 245 -6.94 -39.17 -3.94
N LEU A 246 -7.15 -37.88 -4.09
CA LEU A 246 -8.34 -37.21 -3.56
C LEU A 246 -9.60 -37.71 -4.28
N ASP A 247 -10.59 -38.15 -3.51
CA ASP A 247 -11.73 -38.93 -3.98
C ASP A 247 -12.56 -38.24 -5.08
N ASN A 248 -12.74 -36.92 -5.01
CA ASN A 248 -13.58 -36.18 -5.94
C ASN A 248 -12.79 -35.49 -7.05
N GLN A 249 -11.64 -34.90 -6.71
CA GLN A 249 -10.81 -34.15 -7.67
C GLN A 249 -9.90 -35.10 -8.48
N GLY A 250 -9.53 -36.24 -7.90
CA GLY A 250 -8.61 -37.19 -8.53
C GLY A 250 -7.16 -36.69 -8.53
N TRP A 251 -6.84 -35.73 -7.67
CA TRP A 251 -5.48 -35.20 -7.56
C TRP A 251 -4.60 -36.13 -6.73
N ASP A 252 -3.36 -36.29 -7.16
CA ASP A 252 -2.36 -37.10 -6.46
C ASP A 252 -1.75 -36.28 -5.33
N ILE A 253 -1.75 -36.85 -4.11
CA ILE A 253 -1.14 -36.27 -2.93
C ILE A 253 0.00 -37.17 -2.39
N ASN A 254 0.47 -38.14 -3.19
CA ASN A 254 1.53 -39.03 -2.82
C ASN A 254 2.87 -38.30 -2.76
N GLY A 255 3.44 -38.14 -1.56
CA GLY A 255 4.64 -37.31 -1.37
C GLY A 255 4.38 -35.97 -0.74
N ALA A 256 3.15 -35.46 -0.85
CA ALA A 256 2.72 -34.25 -0.17
C ALA A 256 2.64 -34.43 1.36
N PRO A 257 2.77 -33.36 2.16
CA PRO A 257 2.37 -33.39 3.56
C PRO A 257 0.88 -33.72 3.66
N LEU A 258 0.53 -34.69 4.51
CA LEU A 258 -0.85 -35.13 4.65
C LEU A 258 -1.61 -34.23 5.64
N SER A 259 -2.91 -34.02 5.38
CA SER A 259 -3.81 -33.39 6.33
C SER A 259 -4.01 -34.29 7.56
N VAL A 260 -3.80 -33.74 8.76
CA VAL A 260 -4.02 -34.46 10.03
C VAL A 260 -5.49 -34.77 10.28
N SER A 261 -6.39 -33.88 9.84
CA SER A 261 -7.84 -34.12 9.90
C SER A 261 -8.33 -35.08 8.81
N GLY A 262 -7.54 -35.29 7.76
CA GLY A 262 -7.94 -35.98 6.53
C GLY A 262 -8.87 -35.14 5.62
N VAL A 263 -9.05 -33.86 5.90
CA VAL A 263 -9.83 -32.92 5.09
C VAL A 263 -8.89 -31.97 4.38
N TYR A 264 -9.06 -31.86 3.07
CA TYR A 264 -8.27 -31.00 2.22
C TYR A 264 -9.18 -29.89 1.68
N HIS A 265 -8.94 -28.64 2.11
CA HIS A 265 -9.59 -27.49 1.48
C HIS A 265 -8.93 -27.17 0.17
N PHE A 266 -9.68 -26.64 -0.79
CA PHE A 266 -9.11 -26.27 -2.07
C PHE A 266 -9.78 -25.08 -2.72
N GLY A 267 -9.06 -24.41 -3.62
CA GLY A 267 -9.52 -23.30 -4.42
C GLY A 267 -8.70 -23.12 -5.68
N GLU A 268 -8.98 -22.05 -6.41
CA GLU A 268 -8.27 -21.67 -7.62
C GLU A 268 -7.51 -20.35 -7.42
N HIS A 269 -6.28 -20.30 -7.90
CA HIS A 269 -5.47 -19.09 -7.88
C HIS A 269 -6.12 -17.98 -8.70
N SER A 270 -6.10 -16.74 -8.21
CA SER A 270 -6.79 -15.62 -8.84
C SER A 270 -5.92 -14.77 -9.77
N ASP A 271 -4.59 -14.99 -9.82
CA ASP A 271 -3.72 -14.24 -10.72
C ASP A 271 -3.91 -14.65 -12.18
N SER A 272 -4.53 -13.77 -12.96
CA SER A 272 -4.81 -14.01 -14.38
C SER A 272 -3.56 -14.19 -15.24
N ARG A 273 -2.43 -13.59 -14.84
CA ARG A 273 -1.15 -13.71 -15.58
C ARG A 273 -0.47 -15.03 -15.27
N LEU A 274 -0.49 -15.46 -14.01
CA LEU A 274 -0.04 -16.80 -13.64
C LEU A 274 -0.89 -17.85 -14.39
N ILE A 275 -2.21 -17.74 -14.31
CA ILE A 275 -3.15 -18.61 -15.02
C ILE A 275 -2.85 -18.66 -16.53
N GLN A 276 -2.63 -17.50 -17.14
CA GLN A 276 -2.27 -17.43 -18.57
C GLN A 276 -0.93 -18.12 -18.86
N ARG A 277 0.08 -17.92 -18.03
CA ARG A 277 1.42 -18.50 -18.21
C ARG A 277 1.43 -20.00 -17.93
N ALA A 278 0.71 -20.44 -16.93
CA ALA A 278 0.52 -21.86 -16.63
C ALA A 278 -0.35 -22.58 -17.67
N GLY A 279 -1.10 -21.82 -18.49
CA GLY A 279 -1.95 -22.35 -19.55
C GLY A 279 -3.31 -22.83 -19.09
N GLY A 280 -3.80 -22.37 -17.93
CA GLY A 280 -5.12 -22.64 -17.34
C GLY A 280 -5.12 -22.51 -15.83
N ASN A 281 -6.24 -22.88 -15.19
CA ASN A 281 -6.43 -22.75 -13.76
C ASN A 281 -5.31 -23.44 -12.96
N VAL A 282 -4.81 -22.77 -11.95
CA VAL A 282 -3.82 -23.24 -10.99
C VAL A 282 -4.56 -23.57 -9.70
N HIS A 283 -4.49 -24.82 -9.27
CA HIS A 283 -5.21 -25.27 -8.08
C HIS A 283 -4.36 -25.10 -6.82
N ILE A 284 -5.05 -24.91 -5.69
CA ILE A 284 -4.41 -24.72 -4.39
C ILE A 284 -5.08 -25.68 -3.40
N LEU A 285 -4.28 -26.45 -2.67
CA LEU A 285 -4.72 -27.20 -1.50
C LEU A 285 -4.34 -26.46 -0.22
N VAL A 286 -5.21 -26.49 0.78
CA VAL A 286 -4.98 -25.98 2.13
C VAL A 286 -5.10 -27.15 3.09
N ILE A 287 -4.05 -27.38 3.89
CA ILE A 287 -3.90 -28.56 4.73
C ILE A 287 -3.51 -28.19 6.16
N ASP A 288 -3.93 -29.01 7.11
CA ASP A 288 -3.56 -28.94 8.51
C ASP A 288 -2.46 -29.96 8.81
N THR A 289 -1.20 -29.51 8.85
CA THR A 289 -0.05 -30.44 8.95
C THR A 289 0.33 -30.82 10.36
N GLN A 290 -0.09 -30.05 11.38
CA GLN A 290 0.33 -30.23 12.76
C GLN A 290 -0.81 -30.61 13.71
N VAL A 291 -1.94 -29.95 13.61
CA VAL A 291 -3.09 -30.09 14.50
C VAL A 291 -4.36 -30.16 13.69
N ALA A 292 -5.17 -31.21 13.90
CA ALA A 292 -6.43 -31.38 13.16
C ALA A 292 -7.33 -30.16 13.27
N GLY A 293 -7.74 -29.62 12.11
CA GLY A 293 -8.58 -28.45 11.99
C GLY A 293 -7.87 -27.09 12.16
N VAL A 294 -6.53 -27.09 12.32
CA VAL A 294 -5.71 -25.87 12.30
C VAL A 294 -4.89 -25.89 11.02
N TYR A 295 -5.43 -25.22 10.01
CA TYR A 295 -4.84 -25.17 8.67
C TYR A 295 -3.66 -24.21 8.66
N ASP A 296 -2.49 -24.69 8.27
CA ASP A 296 -1.20 -24.02 8.43
C ASP A 296 -0.35 -24.01 7.14
N THR A 297 -0.73 -24.76 6.14
CA THR A 297 0.09 -24.99 4.94
C THR A 297 -0.79 -24.97 3.69
N ILE A 298 -0.27 -24.40 2.60
CA ILE A 298 -0.85 -24.53 1.27
C ILE A 298 0.13 -25.19 0.30
N LEU A 299 -0.40 -25.87 -0.69
CA LEU A 299 0.31 -26.39 -1.86
C LEU A 299 -0.31 -25.77 -3.11
N ILE A 300 0.51 -25.38 -4.08
CA ILE A 300 0.06 -24.69 -5.30
C ILE A 300 0.53 -25.46 -6.52
N ASP A 301 -0.37 -26.15 -7.21
CA ASP A 301 -0.13 -26.89 -8.46
C ASP A 301 0.13 -25.89 -9.62
N ILE A 302 1.34 -25.30 -9.61
CA ILE A 302 1.71 -24.24 -10.54
C ILE A 302 2.01 -24.78 -11.94
N ASP A 303 2.37 -26.08 -12.08
CA ASP A 303 2.62 -26.72 -13.36
C ASP A 303 1.39 -27.47 -13.91
N ARG A 304 0.37 -27.61 -13.07
CA ARG A 304 -0.95 -28.11 -13.44
C ARG A 304 -0.96 -29.56 -13.91
N ASP A 305 -0.15 -30.39 -13.29
CA ASP A 305 -0.14 -31.80 -13.59
C ASP A 305 -1.09 -32.61 -12.68
N GLY A 306 -1.63 -31.96 -11.62
CA GLY A 306 -2.54 -32.55 -10.64
C GLY A 306 -1.85 -33.45 -9.61
N ASP A 307 -0.53 -33.38 -9.53
CA ASP A 307 0.32 -34.03 -8.52
C ASP A 307 0.78 -32.96 -7.52
N PHE A 308 0.26 -33.02 -6.30
CA PHE A 308 0.68 -32.13 -5.22
C PHE A 308 1.87 -32.68 -4.44
N GLY A 309 2.39 -33.85 -4.79
CA GLY A 309 3.50 -34.50 -4.11
C GLY A 309 4.86 -33.90 -4.42
N ASP A 310 5.00 -33.23 -5.55
CA ASP A 310 6.21 -32.51 -5.96
C ASP A 310 6.18 -31.02 -5.66
N GLU A 311 5.04 -30.52 -5.15
CA GLU A 311 4.89 -29.10 -4.78
C GLU A 311 5.53 -28.77 -3.42
N SER A 312 6.16 -27.62 -3.33
CA SER A 312 6.74 -27.16 -2.08
C SER A 312 5.68 -26.55 -1.16
N SER A 313 5.80 -26.88 0.14
CA SER A 313 4.93 -26.32 1.16
C SER A 313 5.13 -24.82 1.33
N VAL A 314 4.02 -24.08 1.28
CA VAL A 314 3.94 -22.65 1.56
C VAL A 314 3.23 -22.47 2.90
N ASN A 315 3.85 -21.75 3.82
CA ASN A 315 3.33 -21.54 5.16
C ASN A 315 3.89 -20.24 5.76
N GLN A 316 3.56 -19.96 7.01
CA GLN A 316 4.00 -18.73 7.68
C GLN A 316 5.53 -18.54 7.67
N SER A 317 6.32 -19.62 7.81
CA SER A 317 7.78 -19.53 7.84
C SER A 317 8.42 -19.50 6.44
N ASN A 318 7.71 -19.96 5.42
CA ASN A 318 8.10 -19.92 4.01
C ASN A 318 6.90 -19.46 3.18
N PRO A 319 6.58 -18.15 3.19
CA PRO A 319 5.30 -17.67 2.70
C PRO A 319 5.27 -17.40 1.19
N THR A 320 6.39 -17.45 0.49
CA THR A 320 6.46 -17.21 -0.97
C THR A 320 6.62 -18.51 -1.74
N TYR A 321 6.04 -18.55 -2.94
CA TYR A 321 6.17 -19.65 -3.86
C TYR A 321 6.30 -19.20 -5.30
N GLY A 322 7.05 -19.98 -6.06
CA GLY A 322 7.23 -19.79 -7.48
C GLY A 322 7.80 -21.05 -8.12
N ARG A 323 7.83 -21.06 -9.45
CA ARG A 323 8.38 -22.16 -10.25
C ARG A 323 9.64 -21.73 -10.97
N ASP A 324 10.72 -22.48 -10.82
CA ASP A 324 11.92 -22.41 -11.64
C ASP A 324 11.71 -23.29 -12.89
N THR A 325 11.49 -22.69 -14.03
CA THR A 325 11.18 -23.40 -15.28
C THR A 325 12.43 -23.78 -16.08
N ASN A 326 13.59 -23.25 -15.73
CA ASN A 326 14.83 -23.41 -16.47
C ASN A 326 15.94 -24.09 -15.67
N GLY A 327 15.75 -24.32 -14.35
CA GLY A 327 16.68 -25.02 -13.46
C GLY A 327 17.90 -24.19 -13.06
N ASP A 328 17.79 -22.84 -13.07
CA ASP A 328 18.90 -21.96 -12.67
C ASP A 328 18.88 -21.55 -11.19
N GLY A 329 17.89 -22.04 -10.43
CA GLY A 329 17.72 -21.80 -9.01
C GLY A 329 16.95 -20.51 -8.67
N LEU A 330 16.41 -19.82 -9.66
CA LEU A 330 15.55 -18.65 -9.50
C LEU A 330 14.14 -18.97 -10.03
N TRP A 331 13.13 -18.48 -9.36
CA TRP A 331 11.76 -18.62 -9.85
C TRP A 331 11.48 -17.75 -11.07
N ASP A 332 10.97 -18.37 -12.13
CA ASP A 332 10.54 -17.71 -13.38
C ASP A 332 9.04 -17.38 -13.39
N GLN A 333 8.29 -17.99 -12.51
CA GLN A 333 6.85 -17.75 -12.30
C GLN A 333 6.61 -17.51 -10.82
N SER A 334 5.69 -16.60 -10.50
CA SER A 334 5.32 -16.27 -9.14
C SER A 334 3.90 -16.70 -8.85
N ALA A 335 3.70 -17.41 -7.75
CA ALA A 335 2.39 -17.66 -7.15
C ALA A 335 2.07 -16.66 -6.02
N GLY A 336 2.93 -15.66 -5.80
CA GLY A 336 2.72 -14.63 -4.80
C GLY A 336 3.20 -14.99 -3.41
N LEU A 337 2.58 -14.36 -2.40
CA LEU A 337 2.93 -14.49 -0.99
C LEU A 337 1.68 -14.80 -0.16
N LEU A 338 1.73 -15.90 0.57
CA LEU A 338 0.72 -16.23 1.57
C LEU A 338 0.90 -15.33 2.79
N TRP A 339 -0.12 -14.54 3.14
CA TRP A 339 -0.02 -13.70 4.32
C TRP A 339 -0.97 -14.09 5.46
N TRP A 340 -1.97 -14.94 5.22
CA TRP A 340 -2.80 -15.49 6.27
C TRP A 340 -3.68 -16.64 5.75
N ILE A 341 -4.00 -17.57 6.64
CA ILE A 341 -4.99 -18.64 6.45
C ILE A 341 -6.06 -18.47 7.53
N SER A 342 -7.34 -18.60 7.17
CA SER A 342 -8.42 -18.49 8.15
C SER A 342 -8.35 -19.59 9.22
N ASP A 343 -8.47 -19.16 10.48
CA ASP A 343 -8.39 -20.04 11.66
C ASP A 343 -9.78 -20.44 12.20
N GLY A 344 -10.86 -19.93 11.61
CA GLY A 344 -12.23 -20.21 12.04
C GLY A 344 -12.68 -19.42 13.27
N ILE A 345 -11.83 -18.58 13.84
CA ILE A 345 -12.05 -17.85 15.11
C ILE A 345 -11.94 -16.34 14.89
N ASN A 346 -10.85 -15.92 14.28
CA ASN A 346 -10.56 -14.51 14.04
C ASN A 346 -11.06 -14.06 12.66
N GLY A 347 -11.37 -12.78 12.53
CA GLY A 347 -11.62 -12.16 11.22
C GLY A 347 -10.34 -12.09 10.40
N VAL A 348 -10.43 -11.57 9.18
CA VAL A 348 -9.23 -11.27 8.39
C VAL A 348 -8.45 -10.13 9.05
N PRO A 349 -7.11 -10.05 8.90
CA PRO A 349 -6.31 -8.95 9.42
C PRO A 349 -6.91 -7.58 9.05
N TYR A 350 -7.01 -6.66 10.02
CA TYR A 350 -7.67 -5.35 9.89
C TYR A 350 -9.18 -5.39 9.62
N GLY A 351 -9.78 -6.58 9.51
CA GLY A 351 -11.17 -6.74 9.09
C GLY A 351 -12.20 -6.18 10.06
N ASP A 352 -11.99 -6.34 11.35
CA ASP A 352 -12.84 -5.84 12.43
C ASP A 352 -12.79 -4.30 12.50
N ILE A 353 -11.60 -3.71 12.40
CA ILE A 353 -11.40 -2.26 12.36
C ILE A 353 -12.10 -1.66 11.14
N TYR A 354 -11.87 -2.26 9.97
CA TYR A 354 -12.51 -1.83 8.72
C TYR A 354 -14.04 -1.95 8.80
N ALA A 355 -14.55 -3.07 9.28
CA ALA A 355 -15.99 -3.31 9.40
C ALA A 355 -16.65 -2.31 10.36
N ALA A 356 -16.02 -2.07 11.51
CA ALA A 356 -16.51 -1.10 12.49
C ALA A 356 -16.58 0.32 11.93
N ARG A 357 -15.56 0.74 11.15
CA ARG A 357 -15.51 2.07 10.52
C ARG A 357 -16.54 2.26 9.43
N ASN A 358 -16.80 1.20 8.67
CA ASN A 358 -17.67 1.28 7.49
C ASN A 358 -19.10 0.77 7.75
N GLY A 359 -19.43 0.43 9.00
CA GLY A 359 -20.77 -0.02 9.38
C GLY A 359 -21.09 -1.44 8.89
N TYR A 360 -20.09 -2.24 8.61
CA TYR A 360 -20.25 -3.65 8.25
C TYR A 360 -20.14 -4.54 9.50
N GLN A 361 -20.68 -5.74 9.38
CA GLN A 361 -20.46 -6.78 10.38
C GLN A 361 -19.11 -7.46 10.07
N ASN A 362 -18.24 -7.57 11.09
CA ASN A 362 -17.00 -8.33 10.91
C ASN A 362 -17.31 -9.80 10.54
N ARG A 363 -16.73 -10.27 9.45
CA ARG A 363 -16.92 -11.63 8.94
C ARG A 363 -15.74 -12.51 9.37
N VAL A 364 -16.07 -13.70 9.84
CA VAL A 364 -15.09 -14.75 10.15
C VAL A 364 -15.33 -15.90 9.16
N ALA A 365 -14.29 -16.32 8.46
CA ALA A 365 -14.31 -17.51 7.63
C ALA A 365 -14.09 -18.75 8.48
N GLY A 366 -14.59 -19.92 8.06
CA GLY A 366 -14.26 -21.18 8.68
C GLY A 366 -12.75 -21.48 8.59
N ALA A 367 -12.25 -22.36 9.44
CA ALA A 367 -10.84 -22.75 9.39
C ALA A 367 -10.50 -23.38 8.04
N GLY A 368 -9.51 -22.83 7.34
CA GLY A 368 -9.11 -23.26 6.00
C GLY A 368 -10.02 -22.81 4.84
N ASP A 369 -11.13 -22.10 5.11
CA ASP A 369 -12.10 -21.68 4.10
C ASP A 369 -11.64 -20.47 3.25
N LEU A 370 -10.63 -19.77 3.72
CA LEU A 370 -10.13 -18.56 3.09
C LEU A 370 -8.63 -18.44 3.28
N ILE A 371 -7.92 -18.18 2.20
CA ILE A 371 -6.53 -17.76 2.27
C ILE A 371 -6.35 -16.35 1.72
N LEU A 372 -5.52 -15.56 2.38
CA LEU A 372 -5.07 -14.27 1.92
C LEU A 372 -3.74 -14.45 1.21
N LEU A 373 -3.79 -14.29 -0.09
CA LEU A 373 -2.64 -14.43 -0.96
C LEU A 373 -2.36 -13.07 -1.59
N MET A 374 -1.20 -12.49 -1.30
CA MET A 374 -0.74 -11.29 -1.98
C MET A 374 -0.18 -11.70 -3.33
N LEU A 375 -0.90 -11.33 -4.36
CA LEU A 375 -0.46 -11.58 -5.72
C LEU A 375 0.60 -10.56 -6.16
N ASN A 376 1.32 -10.91 -7.19
CA ASN A 376 2.13 -9.94 -7.88
C ASN A 376 1.23 -8.86 -8.50
N ASP A 377 1.83 -7.79 -8.96
CA ASP A 377 1.24 -6.58 -9.55
C ASP A 377 0.51 -6.89 -10.88
N ALA A 378 -0.53 -7.74 -10.81
CA ALA A 378 -1.11 -8.38 -12.00
C ALA A 378 -2.32 -7.67 -12.59
N SER A 379 -3.02 -6.85 -11.82
CA SER A 379 -4.40 -6.47 -12.13
C SER A 379 -4.54 -5.21 -12.97
N GLU A 380 -3.48 -4.43 -13.19
CA GLU A 380 -3.61 -3.11 -13.79
C GLU A 380 -3.06 -3.00 -15.21
N ALA A 381 -3.67 -2.13 -15.99
CA ALA A 381 -3.21 -1.84 -17.34
C ALA A 381 -1.78 -1.27 -17.29
N GLY A 382 -0.82 -2.09 -17.60
CA GLY A 382 0.58 -1.72 -17.55
C GLY A 382 1.38 -2.28 -16.38
N GLY A 383 0.85 -3.17 -15.58
CA GLY A 383 1.41 -3.86 -14.41
C GLY A 383 2.91 -3.72 -14.14
N ASN A 384 3.36 -4.11 -12.99
CA ASN A 384 4.69 -3.93 -12.43
C ASN A 384 4.90 -2.62 -11.64
N HIS A 385 3.94 -1.71 -11.60
CA HIS A 385 4.21 -0.39 -11.04
C HIS A 385 4.54 -0.46 -9.54
N GLY A 386 3.78 -1.20 -8.75
CA GLY A 386 4.07 -1.38 -7.33
C GLY A 386 5.36 -2.17 -7.07
N THR A 387 5.64 -3.19 -7.89
CA THR A 387 6.91 -3.94 -7.84
C THR A 387 8.10 -3.04 -8.20
N LEU A 388 7.98 -2.18 -9.22
CA LEU A 388 8.98 -1.17 -9.57
C LEU A 388 9.21 -0.18 -8.41
N CYS A 389 8.13 0.29 -7.77
CA CYS A 389 8.22 1.17 -6.60
C CYS A 389 8.91 0.47 -5.42
N ALA A 390 8.51 -0.77 -5.12
CA ALA A 390 9.12 -1.59 -4.07
C ALA A 390 10.61 -1.83 -4.32
N SER A 391 10.99 -2.10 -5.57
CA SER A 391 12.39 -2.30 -5.95
C SER A 391 13.24 -1.04 -5.75
N ALA A 392 12.68 0.14 -6.01
CA ALA A 392 13.38 1.39 -5.74
C ALA A 392 13.63 1.63 -4.24
N VAL A 393 12.77 1.09 -3.36
CA VAL A 393 12.97 1.12 -1.91
C VAL A 393 13.98 0.08 -1.47
N ALA A 394 13.76 -1.22 -1.77
CA ALA A 394 14.39 -2.32 -1.04
C ALA A 394 14.96 -3.47 -1.90
N ALA A 395 15.10 -3.32 -3.22
CA ALA A 395 15.68 -4.39 -4.05
C ALA A 395 17.03 -4.85 -3.52
N GLN A 396 17.21 -6.18 -3.44
CA GLN A 396 18.39 -6.85 -2.88
C GLN A 396 19.51 -7.06 -3.90
N GLY A 397 19.23 -6.86 -5.20
CA GLY A 397 20.19 -7.00 -6.29
C GLY A 397 20.61 -8.44 -6.63
N VAL A 398 19.81 -9.43 -6.28
CA VAL A 398 20.11 -10.86 -6.51
C VAL A 398 20.31 -11.15 -7.99
N ILE A 399 19.31 -10.81 -8.84
CA ILE A 399 19.39 -11.06 -10.29
C ILE A 399 20.35 -10.15 -11.05
N SER A 400 20.89 -9.14 -10.35
CA SER A 400 21.80 -8.15 -10.95
C SER A 400 23.24 -8.26 -10.43
N ASN A 401 23.53 -9.23 -9.54
CA ASN A 401 24.79 -9.32 -8.82
C ASN A 401 25.17 -7.99 -8.12
N GLY A 402 24.20 -7.37 -7.47
CA GLY A 402 24.37 -6.10 -6.74
C GLY A 402 24.37 -4.85 -7.62
N ALA A 403 24.12 -4.95 -8.92
CA ALA A 403 24.13 -3.79 -9.80
C ALA A 403 22.83 -2.95 -9.72
N VAL A 404 21.72 -3.55 -9.30
CA VAL A 404 20.43 -2.89 -9.07
C VAL A 404 20.06 -3.10 -7.60
N LEU A 405 20.12 -2.06 -6.82
CA LEU A 405 19.80 -2.07 -5.39
C LEU A 405 18.77 -0.98 -5.09
N GLY A 406 17.84 -1.27 -4.22
CA GLY A 406 16.99 -0.27 -3.61
C GLY A 406 17.80 0.71 -2.75
N MET A 407 17.21 1.85 -2.40
CA MET A 407 17.90 2.84 -1.56
C MET A 407 18.11 2.34 -0.12
N ALA A 408 17.25 1.46 0.35
CA ALA A 408 17.26 0.85 1.67
C ALA A 408 17.11 -0.68 1.57
N PRO A 409 18.15 -1.41 1.09
CA PRO A 409 18.03 -2.85 0.86
C PRO A 409 17.82 -3.68 2.14
N GLY A 410 17.92 -3.10 3.31
CA GLY A 410 17.61 -3.72 4.60
C GLY A 410 16.25 -3.33 5.16
N ALA A 411 15.47 -2.50 4.48
CA ALA A 411 14.13 -2.12 4.92
C ALA A 411 13.12 -3.26 4.72
N GLU A 412 12.11 -3.29 5.58
CA GLU A 412 10.98 -4.20 5.47
C GLU A 412 9.82 -3.52 4.73
N LEU A 413 9.16 -4.25 3.84
CA LEU A 413 8.10 -3.71 3.00
C LEU A 413 6.72 -4.13 3.50
N ILE A 414 5.82 -3.15 3.65
CA ILE A 414 4.39 -3.37 3.81
C ILE A 414 3.73 -3.12 2.45
N ALA A 415 3.07 -4.13 1.89
CA ALA A 415 2.30 -3.94 0.67
C ALA A 415 0.90 -3.43 1.00
N VAL A 416 0.57 -2.24 0.49
CA VAL A 416 -0.81 -1.75 0.42
C VAL A 416 -1.21 -1.81 -1.03
N SER A 417 -1.86 -2.91 -1.39
CA SER A 417 -2.01 -3.35 -2.78
C SER A 417 -3.36 -3.00 -3.36
N ASN A 418 -3.51 -3.26 -4.66
CA ASN A 418 -4.79 -3.17 -5.36
C ASN A 418 -5.48 -1.79 -5.23
N LEU A 419 -4.69 -0.74 -4.96
CA LEU A 419 -5.20 0.58 -4.62
C LEU A 419 -5.98 1.21 -5.79
N TYR A 420 -5.51 0.97 -7.02
CA TYR A 420 -6.11 1.53 -8.23
C TYR A 420 -7.38 0.79 -8.70
N ALA A 421 -7.59 -0.43 -8.22
CA ALA A 421 -8.77 -1.23 -8.61
C ALA A 421 -10.05 -0.84 -7.86
N GLY A 422 -9.96 0.05 -6.88
CA GLY A 422 -11.06 0.48 -6.02
C GLY A 422 -10.78 0.20 -4.54
N GLY A 423 -11.75 0.44 -3.70
CA GLY A 423 -11.57 0.35 -2.25
C GLY A 423 -11.43 1.72 -1.62
N SER A 424 -11.03 1.77 -0.36
CA SER A 424 -10.89 3.03 0.35
C SER A 424 -9.43 3.47 0.45
N TRP A 425 -9.10 4.55 -0.21
CA TRP A 425 -7.79 5.18 -0.07
C TRP A 425 -7.56 5.71 1.35
N LEU A 426 -8.59 6.27 1.98
CA LEU A 426 -8.46 6.79 3.34
C LEU A 426 -8.21 5.69 4.36
N ASP A 427 -8.89 4.53 4.21
CA ASP A 427 -8.60 3.36 5.04
C ASP A 427 -7.17 2.85 4.81
N SER A 428 -6.70 2.88 3.56
CA SER A 428 -5.33 2.48 3.20
C SER A 428 -4.28 3.42 3.82
N PHE A 429 -4.50 4.73 3.77
CA PHE A 429 -3.61 5.71 4.41
C PHE A 429 -3.57 5.48 5.93
N ARG A 430 -4.73 5.24 6.51
CA ARG A 430 -4.87 5.03 7.94
C ARG A 430 -4.26 3.69 8.38
N PHE A 431 -4.45 2.61 7.61
CA PHE A 431 -3.82 1.32 7.86
C PHE A 431 -2.29 1.44 7.98
N ILE A 432 -1.64 2.20 7.11
CA ILE A 432 -0.18 2.39 7.17
C ILE A 432 0.24 2.91 8.54
N SER A 433 -0.52 3.81 9.13
CA SER A 433 -0.19 4.45 10.40
C SER A 433 -0.72 3.73 11.63
N GLU A 434 -1.62 2.78 11.49
CA GLU A 434 -2.28 2.10 12.61
C GLU A 434 -1.99 0.59 12.69
N GLY A 435 -1.64 -0.04 11.55
CA GLY A 435 -1.47 -1.49 11.49
C GLY A 435 -2.77 -2.28 11.66
N TYR A 436 -2.66 -3.54 12.06
CA TYR A 436 -3.79 -4.46 12.22
C TYR A 436 -4.66 -4.19 13.44
N ASP A 437 -4.10 -3.61 14.50
CA ASP A 437 -4.83 -3.30 15.73
C ASP A 437 -5.59 -1.97 15.67
N GLY A 438 -5.42 -1.21 14.60
CA GLY A 438 -6.06 0.08 14.38
C GLY A 438 -5.60 1.17 15.36
N ASN A 439 -4.41 1.04 15.95
CA ASN A 439 -3.90 1.91 16.99
C ASN A 439 -2.52 2.52 16.60
N ALA A 440 -2.52 3.77 16.23
CA ALA A 440 -1.31 4.51 15.86
C ALA A 440 -0.24 4.62 16.97
N SER A 441 -0.57 4.24 18.22
CA SER A 441 0.38 4.31 19.35
C SER A 441 1.21 3.03 19.51
N THR A 442 0.87 1.96 18.81
CA THR A 442 1.63 0.71 18.80
C THR A 442 2.71 0.79 17.73
N SER A 443 3.87 0.15 17.97
CA SER A 443 5.02 0.28 17.06
C SER A 443 5.39 -1.04 16.36
N HIS A 444 4.57 -2.07 16.52
CA HIS A 444 4.91 -3.42 16.06
C HIS A 444 4.29 -3.79 14.70
N ASP A 445 3.29 -3.05 14.21
CA ASP A 445 2.56 -3.38 12.98
C ASP A 445 2.34 -2.21 12.01
N GLN A 446 2.72 -1.00 12.38
CA GLN A 446 2.60 0.18 11.53
C GLN A 446 3.84 0.39 10.64
N GLY A 447 3.66 1.10 9.51
CA GLY A 447 4.74 1.63 8.69
C GLY A 447 5.25 2.96 9.25
N GLN A 448 6.56 3.09 9.42
CA GLN A 448 7.17 4.38 9.73
C GLN A 448 7.16 5.33 8.54
N ILE A 449 7.15 4.78 7.32
CA ILE A 449 7.20 5.55 6.08
C ILE A 449 6.14 5.01 5.12
N GLY A 450 5.34 5.91 4.54
CA GLY A 450 4.44 5.63 3.42
C GLY A 450 5.02 6.18 2.12
N SER A 451 5.05 5.39 1.06
CA SER A 451 5.47 5.77 -0.29
C SER A 451 4.29 5.71 -1.25
N PHE A 452 3.87 6.87 -1.76
CA PHE A 452 2.69 7.06 -2.60
C PHE A 452 3.08 7.55 -3.99
N SER A 453 3.14 6.63 -4.94
CA SER A 453 3.52 6.90 -6.32
C SER A 453 2.31 7.17 -7.22
N PHE A 454 1.32 7.87 -6.71
CA PHE A 454 0.07 8.19 -7.41
C PHE A 454 -0.40 9.62 -7.11
N GLY A 455 -1.38 10.09 -7.86
CA GLY A 455 -2.02 11.37 -7.62
C GLY A 455 -3.16 11.64 -8.58
N ASN A 456 -4.03 12.59 -8.20
CA ASN A 456 -5.12 13.07 -9.02
C ASN A 456 -4.83 14.50 -9.51
N SER A 457 -4.46 14.64 -10.78
CA SER A 457 -4.18 15.94 -11.39
C SER A 457 -5.44 16.74 -11.73
N ALA A 458 -6.63 16.14 -11.64
CA ALA A 458 -7.89 16.84 -11.80
C ALA A 458 -8.40 17.47 -10.49
N ALA A 459 -7.83 17.09 -9.33
CA ALA A 459 -8.10 17.75 -8.07
C ALA A 459 -7.39 19.11 -8.01
N HIS A 460 -7.91 20.01 -7.17
CA HIS A 460 -7.27 21.30 -6.93
C HIS A 460 -5.89 21.10 -6.29
N ASP A 461 -4.93 21.88 -6.71
CA ASP A 461 -3.54 21.83 -6.25
C ASP A 461 -3.30 22.59 -4.93
N ASP A 462 -4.36 23.08 -4.29
CA ASP A 462 -4.30 23.94 -3.10
C ASP A 462 -4.11 23.18 -1.77
N GLY A 463 -4.09 21.84 -1.81
CA GLY A 463 -4.00 21.02 -0.62
C GLY A 463 -5.28 21.02 0.24
N ALA A 464 -6.38 21.56 -0.29
CA ALA A 464 -7.68 21.62 0.41
C ALA A 464 -8.66 20.53 -0.02
N ASP A 465 -8.23 19.62 -0.90
CA ASP A 465 -9.00 18.43 -1.22
C ASP A 465 -9.01 17.43 -0.05
N TYR A 466 -9.96 16.51 -0.07
CA TYR A 466 -10.18 15.59 1.04
C TYR A 466 -9.02 14.61 1.32
N TRP A 467 -8.26 14.20 0.30
CA TRP A 467 -7.09 13.33 0.51
C TRP A 467 -5.97 14.10 1.19
N SER A 468 -5.70 15.31 0.71
CA SER A 468 -4.69 16.20 1.29
C SER A 468 -5.03 16.56 2.73
N LEU A 469 -6.27 16.96 3.01
CA LEU A 469 -6.73 17.27 4.37
C LEU A 469 -6.67 16.06 5.30
N TYR A 470 -6.96 14.86 4.78
CA TYR A 470 -6.90 13.65 5.59
C TYR A 470 -5.46 13.26 5.94
N LEU A 471 -4.53 13.36 4.99
CA LEU A 471 -3.11 13.15 5.25
C LEU A 471 -2.54 14.21 6.20
N ASP A 472 -2.94 15.46 6.08
CA ASP A 472 -2.57 16.51 7.05
C ASP A 472 -3.03 16.18 8.46
N TRP A 473 -4.23 15.64 8.60
CA TRP A 473 -4.72 15.18 9.89
C TRP A 473 -3.95 13.95 10.40
N LEU A 474 -3.69 12.96 9.55
CA LEU A 474 -2.91 11.78 9.92
C LEU A 474 -1.53 12.18 10.45
N THR A 475 -0.78 12.96 9.69
CA THR A 475 0.61 13.30 10.00
C THR A 475 0.79 14.29 11.15
N ARG A 476 -0.23 15.10 11.45
CA ARG A 476 -0.11 16.17 12.45
C ARG A 476 -0.84 15.90 13.74
N VAL A 477 -1.85 15.04 13.71
CA VAL A 477 -2.74 14.83 14.84
C VAL A 477 -2.84 13.37 15.24
N HIS A 478 -3.07 12.48 14.25
CA HIS A 478 -3.40 11.10 14.52
C HIS A 478 -2.16 10.22 14.69
N SER A 479 -1.23 10.31 13.75
CA SER A 479 -0.01 9.52 13.74
C SER A 479 1.19 10.36 13.25
N PRO A 480 1.70 11.28 14.09
CA PRO A 480 2.83 12.11 13.70
C PRO A 480 4.13 11.30 13.50
N GLU A 481 4.15 10.04 13.90
CA GLU A 481 5.30 9.13 13.78
C GLU A 481 5.42 8.49 12.38
N THR A 482 4.38 8.61 11.54
CA THR A 482 4.42 8.12 10.15
C THR A 482 4.66 9.27 9.18
N THR A 483 5.69 9.14 8.35
CA THR A 483 6.01 10.13 7.31
C THR A 483 5.59 9.62 5.93
N TYR A 484 4.85 10.43 5.19
CA TYR A 484 4.37 10.09 3.84
C TYR A 484 5.13 10.84 2.77
N PHE A 485 5.68 10.10 1.80
CA PHE A 485 6.29 10.60 0.58
C PHE A 485 5.28 10.46 -0.55
N VAL A 486 5.00 11.55 -1.26
CA VAL A 486 3.95 11.59 -2.28
C VAL A 486 4.47 12.16 -3.58
N ALA A 487 4.22 11.47 -4.70
CA ALA A 487 4.58 11.93 -6.02
C ALA A 487 3.79 13.20 -6.40
N VAL A 488 4.48 14.21 -6.93
CA VAL A 488 3.80 15.43 -7.41
C VAL A 488 3.05 15.25 -8.74
N GLY A 489 3.31 14.13 -9.45
CA GLY A 489 2.68 13.81 -10.71
C GLY A 489 3.53 14.12 -11.95
N ASN A 490 3.08 13.66 -13.11
CA ASN A 490 3.81 13.65 -14.38
C ASN A 490 3.12 14.45 -15.49
N GLY A 491 2.28 15.41 -15.14
CA GLY A 491 1.45 16.18 -16.08
C GLY A 491 2.14 17.36 -16.76
N GLY A 492 3.37 17.65 -16.40
CA GLY A 492 4.16 18.68 -17.07
C GLY A 492 4.61 19.87 -16.21
N HIS A 493 5.17 20.86 -16.88
CA HIS A 493 6.03 21.89 -16.31
C HIS A 493 5.35 23.25 -16.04
N GLY A 494 4.04 23.28 -16.02
CA GLY A 494 3.30 24.50 -15.67
C GLY A 494 3.33 24.81 -14.18
N TYR A 495 3.03 26.04 -13.79
CA TYR A 495 2.73 26.38 -12.40
C TYR A 495 1.40 25.75 -11.97
N GLY A 496 1.29 25.40 -10.69
CA GLY A 496 0.04 24.85 -10.16
C GLY A 496 -0.32 23.49 -10.75
N THR A 497 0.66 22.64 -11.00
CA THR A 497 0.41 21.32 -11.59
C THR A 497 0.56 20.17 -10.59
N THR A 498 0.90 20.47 -9.32
CA THR A 498 1.03 19.44 -8.27
C THR A 498 -0.28 18.64 -8.13
N ALA A 499 -0.19 17.33 -8.23
CA ALA A 499 -1.35 16.46 -8.11
C ALA A 499 -1.70 16.21 -6.62
N SER A 500 -2.99 16.13 -6.29
CA SER A 500 -3.43 15.67 -4.97
C SER A 500 -3.12 14.17 -4.82
N PRO A 501 -2.66 13.69 -3.63
CA PRO A 501 -2.46 14.44 -2.38
C PRO A 501 -1.05 15.04 -2.20
N GLY A 502 -0.23 15.15 -3.25
CA GLY A 502 1.10 15.75 -3.18
C GLY A 502 1.09 17.22 -2.74
N GLY A 503 -0.06 17.91 -2.84
CA GLY A 503 -0.27 19.25 -2.32
C GLY A 503 -0.57 19.34 -0.82
N ALA A 504 -0.68 18.23 -0.08
CA ALA A 504 -0.92 18.22 1.35
C ALA A 504 0.27 18.83 2.13
N HIS A 505 -0.03 19.52 3.24
CA HIS A 505 1.00 20.21 4.02
C HIS A 505 1.79 19.31 4.98
N GLY A 506 1.24 18.14 5.30
CA GLY A 506 1.84 17.16 6.21
C GLY A 506 2.65 16.07 5.52
N VAL A 507 2.76 16.10 4.19
CA VAL A 507 3.52 15.12 3.43
C VAL A 507 4.81 15.72 2.87
N ILE A 508 5.73 14.88 2.44
CA ILE A 508 6.89 15.26 1.65
C ILE A 508 6.58 15.01 0.18
N SER A 509 6.35 16.08 -0.56
CA SER A 509 6.07 16.02 -1.98
C SER A 509 7.35 15.84 -2.80
N VAL A 510 7.36 14.86 -3.73
CA VAL A 510 8.57 14.45 -4.44
C VAL A 510 8.44 14.67 -5.93
N GLY A 511 9.32 15.49 -6.48
CA GLY A 511 9.49 15.72 -7.91
C GLY A 511 10.63 14.90 -8.51
N ALA A 512 10.79 14.98 -9.83
CA ALA A 512 11.76 14.20 -10.58
C ALA A 512 12.83 15.07 -11.24
N PHE A 513 14.09 14.62 -11.15
CA PHE A 513 15.18 15.16 -11.95
C PHE A 513 15.89 14.07 -12.77
N SER A 514 16.64 14.50 -13.80
CA SER A 514 17.42 13.61 -14.65
C SER A 514 18.82 13.38 -14.09
N SER A 515 19.23 12.12 -14.01
CA SER A 515 20.62 11.73 -13.73
C SER A 515 21.41 11.38 -15.00
N LYS A 516 20.91 11.72 -16.19
CA LYS A 516 21.39 11.18 -17.46
C LYS A 516 21.97 12.23 -18.38
N GLY A 517 23.17 11.94 -18.90
CA GLY A 517 23.81 12.65 -20.02
C GLY A 517 23.83 14.17 -19.89
N SER A 518 23.47 14.87 -20.96
CA SER A 518 23.43 16.35 -21.01
C SER A 518 22.32 16.99 -20.15
N THR A 519 21.35 16.20 -19.71
CA THR A 519 20.25 16.68 -18.85
C THR A 519 20.49 16.38 -17.37
N TRP A 520 21.71 16.01 -17.01
CA TRP A 520 22.07 15.70 -15.63
C TRP A 520 21.79 16.87 -14.68
N GLY A 521 21.02 16.61 -13.62
CA GLY A 521 20.63 17.62 -12.64
C GLY A 521 19.48 18.52 -13.07
N GLU A 522 18.98 18.43 -14.30
CA GLU A 522 17.82 19.19 -14.75
C GLU A 522 16.52 18.54 -14.23
N SER A 523 15.58 19.39 -13.77
CA SER A 523 14.23 18.93 -13.45
C SER A 523 13.60 18.30 -14.69
N ALA A 524 12.99 17.14 -14.54
CA ALA A 524 12.32 16.48 -15.65
C ALA A 524 11.18 17.36 -16.18
N SER A 525 11.12 17.53 -17.51
CA SER A 525 10.16 18.44 -18.13
C SER A 525 8.70 18.06 -17.87
N TRP A 526 8.44 16.81 -17.62
CA TRP A 526 7.13 16.26 -17.31
C TRP A 526 6.81 16.24 -15.80
N SER A 527 7.80 16.45 -14.91
CA SER A 527 7.53 16.53 -13.47
C SER A 527 6.66 17.73 -13.13
N ASN A 528 5.58 17.50 -12.42
CA ASN A 528 4.72 18.55 -11.92
C ASN A 528 5.46 19.46 -10.94
N ARG A 529 5.00 20.68 -10.79
CA ARG A 529 5.62 21.69 -9.93
C ARG A 529 4.66 22.80 -9.53
N GLY A 530 4.95 23.40 -8.38
CA GLY A 530 4.33 24.63 -7.90
C GLY A 530 4.96 25.90 -8.48
N PRO A 531 4.72 27.09 -7.87
CA PRO A 531 3.84 27.19 -6.70
C PRO A 531 2.41 26.78 -7.02
N ASN A 532 1.73 26.18 -6.03
CA ASN A 532 0.33 25.85 -6.18
C ASN A 532 -0.57 27.11 -6.11
N SER A 533 -1.89 26.95 -6.26
CA SER A 533 -2.85 28.07 -6.30
C SER A 533 -2.87 28.92 -5.01
N VAL A 534 -2.39 28.38 -3.88
CA VAL A 534 -2.23 29.09 -2.61
C VAL A 534 -0.77 29.51 -2.33
N SER A 535 0.08 29.49 -3.35
CA SER A 535 1.48 29.93 -3.31
C SER A 535 2.43 29.05 -2.49
N ARG A 536 2.06 27.78 -2.20
CA ARG A 536 2.98 26.80 -1.63
C ARG A 536 4.00 26.38 -2.70
N LEU A 537 5.24 26.26 -2.29
CA LEU A 537 6.32 25.77 -3.15
C LEU A 537 6.33 24.23 -3.10
N ASP A 538 6.03 23.60 -4.24
CA ASP A 538 6.07 22.17 -4.46
C ASP A 538 6.96 21.86 -5.68
N PRO A 539 7.65 20.72 -5.73
CA PRO A 539 7.81 19.73 -4.68
C PRO A 539 8.71 20.23 -3.53
N ASP A 540 8.58 19.57 -2.35
CA ASP A 540 9.48 19.82 -1.20
C ASP A 540 10.90 19.35 -1.51
N ILE A 541 11.02 18.19 -2.19
CA ILE A 541 12.29 17.62 -2.61
C ILE A 541 12.20 17.06 -4.04
N VAL A 542 13.35 16.78 -4.63
CA VAL A 542 13.47 16.06 -5.89
C VAL A 542 14.42 14.88 -5.75
N ALA A 543 14.11 13.77 -6.42
CA ALA A 543 15.00 12.62 -6.53
C ALA A 543 15.16 12.19 -7.99
N VAL A 544 16.07 11.25 -8.26
CA VAL A 544 16.20 10.67 -9.60
C VAL A 544 14.86 10.09 -10.02
N GLY A 545 14.33 10.57 -11.12
CA GLY A 545 13.05 10.13 -11.66
C GLY A 545 13.10 9.81 -13.15
N TRP A 546 14.28 9.86 -13.77
CA TRP A 546 14.44 9.62 -15.20
C TRP A 546 15.41 8.49 -15.47
N SER A 547 14.87 7.40 -16.06
CA SER A 547 15.65 6.27 -16.59
C SER A 547 16.47 5.52 -15.55
N ALA A 548 15.86 5.01 -14.49
CA ALA A 548 16.47 4.01 -13.63
C ALA A 548 15.94 2.61 -13.96
N THR A 549 16.71 1.59 -13.57
CA THR A 549 16.28 0.19 -13.65
C THR A 549 15.53 -0.20 -12.39
N GLY A 550 14.44 -0.92 -12.54
CA GLY A 550 13.67 -1.51 -11.44
C GLY A 550 13.20 -2.91 -11.81
N ASP A 551 12.74 -3.64 -10.80
CA ASP A 551 12.25 -5.00 -10.95
C ASP A 551 10.81 -4.99 -11.43
N ARG A 552 10.50 -5.92 -12.32
CA ARG A 552 9.14 -6.17 -12.80
C ARG A 552 8.70 -7.57 -12.40
N THR A 553 7.40 -7.78 -12.31
CA THR A 553 6.84 -9.06 -11.87
C THR A 553 7.33 -10.25 -12.71
N LEU A 554 7.55 -11.38 -12.05
CA LEU A 554 8.00 -12.60 -12.73
C LEU A 554 7.01 -13.06 -13.81
N ASN A 555 5.72 -12.92 -13.57
CA ASN A 555 4.70 -13.34 -14.53
C ASN A 555 4.61 -12.49 -15.80
N GLU A 556 5.38 -11.41 -15.88
CA GLU A 556 5.54 -10.56 -17.08
C GLU A 556 6.71 -11.01 -17.98
N VAL A 557 7.56 -11.88 -17.51
CA VAL A 557 8.77 -12.34 -18.22
C VAL A 557 8.81 -13.86 -18.31
N THR A 558 9.66 -14.39 -19.17
CA THR A 558 9.84 -15.83 -19.33
C THR A 558 11.04 -16.39 -18.56
N ASN A 559 11.85 -15.50 -17.97
CA ASN A 559 13.03 -15.88 -17.21
C ASN A 559 13.31 -14.80 -16.17
N ALA A 560 13.54 -15.19 -14.91
CA ALA A 560 13.80 -14.30 -13.78
C ALA A 560 14.95 -13.32 -14.04
N ASN A 561 16.00 -13.75 -14.70
CA ASN A 561 17.15 -12.89 -15.05
C ASN A 561 16.78 -11.71 -15.95
N ASN A 562 15.61 -11.73 -16.60
CA ASN A 562 15.06 -10.66 -17.42
C ASN A 562 13.95 -9.86 -16.71
N ALA A 563 13.66 -10.16 -15.42
CA ALA A 563 12.60 -9.52 -14.67
C ALA A 563 12.97 -8.09 -14.21
N ARG A 564 13.53 -7.31 -15.12
CA ARG A 564 13.92 -5.90 -14.91
C ARG A 564 13.53 -5.06 -16.10
N THR A 565 13.25 -3.81 -15.85
CA THR A 565 12.97 -2.82 -16.90
C THR A 565 13.52 -1.46 -16.51
N THR A 566 13.71 -0.61 -17.50
CA THR A 566 14.03 0.80 -17.26
C THR A 566 12.75 1.62 -17.28
N TRP A 567 12.60 2.49 -16.30
CA TRP A 567 11.41 3.31 -16.13
C TRP A 567 11.70 4.72 -15.65
N SER A 568 10.70 5.57 -15.66
CA SER A 568 10.77 6.98 -15.26
C SER A 568 9.43 7.42 -14.69
N GLY A 569 9.45 8.49 -13.94
CA GLY A 569 8.26 9.11 -13.33
C GLY A 569 8.60 9.76 -11.99
N THR A 570 7.74 10.62 -11.50
CA THR A 570 7.75 10.99 -10.09
C THR A 570 7.42 9.77 -9.22
N SER A 571 6.78 8.77 -9.81
CA SER A 571 6.59 7.44 -9.23
C SER A 571 7.90 6.68 -8.93
N LEU A 572 8.99 6.99 -9.64
CA LEU A 572 10.34 6.48 -9.36
C LEU A 572 11.03 7.31 -8.29
N SER A 573 10.91 8.63 -8.35
CA SER A 573 11.56 9.52 -7.39
C SER A 573 11.03 9.36 -5.98
N THR A 574 9.74 9.09 -5.84
CA THR A 574 9.06 8.98 -4.55
C THR A 574 9.59 7.81 -3.71
N PRO A 575 9.62 6.56 -4.22
CA PRO A 575 10.18 5.46 -3.45
C PRO A 575 11.70 5.56 -3.25
N ILE A 576 12.44 6.21 -4.15
CA ILE A 576 13.86 6.56 -3.92
C ILE A 576 13.97 7.46 -2.68
N ALA A 577 13.16 8.49 -2.56
CA ALA A 577 13.16 9.39 -1.42
C ALA A 577 12.72 8.66 -0.13
N ALA A 578 11.68 7.82 -0.21
CA ALA A 578 11.22 7.02 0.92
C ALA A 578 12.28 6.02 1.41
N GLY A 579 13.00 5.35 0.51
CA GLY A 579 14.10 4.46 0.86
C GLY A 579 15.28 5.21 1.51
N LEU A 580 15.61 6.39 1.01
CA LEU A 580 16.63 7.24 1.66
C LEU A 580 16.21 7.66 3.07
N ALA A 581 14.93 7.99 3.26
CA ALA A 581 14.40 8.27 4.59
C ALA A 581 14.52 7.05 5.52
N ALA A 582 14.27 5.83 5.02
CA ALA A 582 14.45 4.62 5.82
C ALA A 582 15.91 4.47 6.32
N VAL A 583 16.89 4.76 5.48
CA VAL A 583 18.30 4.80 5.90
C VAL A 583 18.54 5.86 6.98
N MET A 584 17.92 7.04 6.84
CA MET A 584 18.02 8.12 7.83
C MET A 584 17.33 7.74 9.15
N TYR A 585 16.17 7.09 9.09
CA TYR A 585 15.43 6.59 10.26
C TYR A 585 16.27 5.59 11.06
N GLN A 586 16.88 4.61 10.39
CA GLN A 586 17.80 3.69 11.04
C GLN A 586 18.96 4.43 11.72
N ALA A 587 19.58 5.37 11.02
CA ALA A 587 20.70 6.14 11.57
C ALA A 587 20.29 6.99 12.79
N TRP A 588 19.10 7.59 12.74
CA TRP A 588 18.54 8.35 13.85
C TRP A 588 18.25 7.45 15.06
N ASN A 589 17.55 6.33 14.83
CA ASN A 589 17.23 5.38 15.89
C ASN A 589 18.50 4.82 16.57
N ASN A 590 19.51 4.46 15.78
CA ASN A 590 20.79 4.02 16.31
C ASN A 590 21.51 5.10 17.14
N ALA A 591 21.30 6.37 16.83
CA ALA A 591 21.93 7.48 17.53
C ALA A 591 21.17 7.93 18.77
N THR A 592 19.86 7.83 18.79
CA THR A 592 18.98 8.42 19.81
C THR A 592 18.26 7.38 20.67
N GLY A 593 18.08 6.16 20.16
CA GLY A 593 17.26 5.11 20.77
C GLY A 593 15.75 5.32 20.59
N ALA A 594 15.35 6.22 19.69
CA ALA A 594 13.95 6.51 19.39
C ALA A 594 13.75 6.72 17.88
N TRP A 595 12.59 6.41 17.37
CA TRP A 595 12.23 6.74 15.99
C TRP A 595 11.97 8.23 15.84
N PRO A 596 12.29 8.84 14.70
CA PRO A 596 11.92 10.23 14.42
C PRO A 596 10.40 10.32 14.17
N ASP A 597 9.83 11.48 14.41
CA ASP A 597 8.49 11.81 13.95
C ASP A 597 8.50 12.49 12.56
N SER A 598 7.33 12.72 11.98
CA SER A 598 7.19 13.34 10.66
C SER A 598 7.68 14.80 10.60
N GLN A 599 8.03 15.41 11.73
CA GLN A 599 8.53 16.78 11.82
C GLN A 599 10.06 16.83 12.05
N THR A 600 10.66 15.72 12.51
CA THR A 600 12.09 15.56 12.75
C THR A 600 12.85 15.28 11.47
#